data_7b24c5ce92d3e82159d60889c098215c
#
_entry.id   7b24c5ce92d3e82159d60889c098215c
#
_cell.length_a   1.000
_cell.length_b   1.000
_cell.length_c   1.000
_cell.angle_alpha   90.00
_cell.angle_beta   90.00
_cell.angle_gamma   90.00
#
_symmetry.space_group_name_H-M   'P 1'
#
loop_
_entity.id
_entity.type
_entity.pdbx_description
1 polymer ?
#
loop_
_entity_poly.entity_id
_entity_poly.type
_entity_poly.pdbx_seq_one_letter_code
_entity_poly.pdbx_strand_id
1 'polypeptide(L)'
;VRWDKAIGTGYAAPSIAHGRLFLFHRQGNQELTEAWDAKTGTPIWKHTQPSAYRDPYGYNNGPRCTPLLHDNRVYTFGAEGLLSCLDAETGQQLWQRNTAAEFEIPGAFFGVGSTPLMEGGKLLVMVGGQPDATVIALDPKTGKTLWQSVGEKNWTGQPMLGWPGERT
;
A
#
# COMPACT_ATOMS: atom_id res chain seq x y z
N VAL A 1 15.16 7.10 25.05
CA VAL A 1 14.44 7.52 23.84
C VAL A 1 15.12 8.77 23.33
N ARG A 2 15.44 8.83 22.02
CA ARG A 2 16.05 10.01 21.40
C ARG A 2 15.00 11.01 20.95
N TRP A 3 13.91 10.50 20.43
CA TRP A 3 12.71 11.27 20.04
C TRP A 3 11.50 10.34 19.99
N ASP A 4 10.32 10.89 20.08
CA ASP A 4 9.04 10.23 19.91
C ASP A 4 8.12 11.11 19.04
N LYS A 5 7.13 10.51 18.40
CA LYS A 5 6.19 11.22 17.55
C LYS A 5 4.82 10.57 17.56
N ALA A 6 3.80 11.40 17.75
CA ALA A 6 2.43 10.98 17.56
C ALA A 6 2.17 10.73 16.07
N ILE A 7 1.65 9.55 15.74
CA ILE A 7 1.29 9.13 14.39
C ILE A 7 -0.20 8.81 14.32
N GLY A 8 -0.70 8.61 13.11
CA GLY A 8 -2.07 8.13 12.89
C GLY A 8 -2.21 6.62 13.07
N THR A 9 -3.31 6.07 12.58
CA THR A 9 -3.64 4.64 12.67
C THR A 9 -3.04 3.86 11.49
N GLY A 10 -2.76 2.57 11.69
CA GLY A 10 -2.23 1.65 10.68
C GLY A 10 -1.53 0.46 11.30
N TYR A 11 -1.22 -0.52 10.46
CA TYR A 11 -0.41 -1.68 10.80
C TYR A 11 0.94 -1.69 10.07
N ALA A 12 1.22 -0.65 9.29
CA ALA A 12 2.46 -0.52 8.55
C ALA A 12 3.66 -0.35 9.51
N ALA A 13 4.72 -1.11 9.27
CA ALA A 13 6.01 -0.84 9.90
C ALA A 13 6.70 0.34 9.20
N PRO A 14 7.58 1.08 9.88
CA PRO A 14 8.43 2.05 9.23
C PRO A 14 9.53 1.39 8.41
N SER A 15 9.98 2.05 7.36
CA SER A 15 11.18 1.69 6.60
C SER A 15 12.25 2.75 6.79
N ILE A 16 13.52 2.34 6.84
CA ILE A 16 14.64 3.26 7.04
C ILE A 16 15.67 3.06 5.93
N ALA A 17 16.04 4.14 5.26
CA ALA A 17 17.13 4.18 4.30
C ALA A 17 17.76 5.58 4.25
N HIS A 18 19.05 5.66 3.99
CA HIS A 18 19.80 6.92 3.80
C HIS A 18 19.56 7.96 4.91
N GLY A 19 19.47 7.50 6.17
CA GLY A 19 19.24 8.39 7.31
C GLY A 19 17.81 8.93 7.45
N ARG A 20 16.88 8.46 6.64
CA ARG A 20 15.47 8.84 6.68
C ARG A 20 14.61 7.67 7.14
N LEU A 21 13.56 7.97 7.90
CA LEU A 21 12.50 7.07 8.29
C LEU A 21 11.26 7.40 7.47
N PHE A 22 10.66 6.39 6.85
CA PHE A 22 9.42 6.50 6.07
C PHE A 22 8.33 5.73 6.78
N LEU A 23 7.17 6.35 6.95
CA LEU A 23 6.00 5.70 7.54
C LEU A 23 4.77 5.98 6.68
N PHE A 24 3.93 4.95 6.54
CA PHE A 24 2.63 5.05 5.89
C PHE A 24 1.54 4.80 6.93
N HIS A 25 0.72 5.79 7.22
CA HIS A 25 -0.29 5.75 8.26
C HIS A 25 -1.53 6.57 7.85
N ARG A 26 -2.58 6.58 8.66
CA ARG A 26 -3.81 7.32 8.37
C ARG A 26 -4.14 8.33 9.46
N GLN A 27 -4.52 9.53 9.05
CA GLN A 27 -5.12 10.55 9.90
C GLN A 27 -6.46 11.01 9.30
N GLY A 28 -7.55 10.86 10.03
CA GLY A 28 -8.88 11.18 9.53
C GLY A 28 -9.24 10.37 8.28
N ASN A 29 -9.54 11.06 7.19
CA ASN A 29 -9.87 10.47 5.88
C ASN A 29 -8.72 10.55 4.86
N GLN A 30 -7.49 10.56 5.35
CA GLN A 30 -6.30 10.61 4.51
C GLN A 30 -5.28 9.56 4.95
N GLU A 31 -4.72 8.83 4.01
CA GLU A 31 -3.49 8.07 4.19
C GLU A 31 -2.31 8.98 3.89
N LEU A 32 -1.32 8.93 4.76
CA LEU A 32 -0.14 9.80 4.74
C LEU A 32 1.11 8.95 4.60
N THR A 33 1.94 9.29 3.62
CA THR A 33 3.32 8.83 3.58
C THR A 33 4.19 9.99 4.05
N GLU A 34 4.93 9.77 5.12
CA GLU A 34 5.80 10.80 5.69
C GLU A 34 7.25 10.33 5.73
N ALA A 35 8.17 11.26 5.51
CA ALA A 35 9.59 11.06 5.73
C ALA A 35 10.10 12.00 6.84
N TRP A 36 10.90 11.42 7.74
CA TRP A 36 11.55 12.14 8.82
C TRP A 36 13.03 11.82 8.85
N ASP A 37 13.84 12.75 9.35
CA ASP A 37 15.21 12.45 9.71
C ASP A 37 15.23 11.36 10.80
N ALA A 38 15.87 10.24 10.53
CA ALA A 38 15.82 9.09 11.42
C ALA A 38 16.54 9.33 12.75
N LYS A 39 17.48 10.29 12.81
CA LYS A 39 18.24 10.60 14.01
C LYS A 39 17.51 11.58 14.92
N THR A 40 16.83 12.56 14.34
CA THR A 40 16.24 13.71 15.07
C THR A 40 14.71 13.67 15.12
N GLY A 41 14.03 12.92 14.24
CA GLY A 41 12.58 12.95 14.08
C GLY A 41 12.06 14.21 13.38
N THR A 42 12.95 15.03 12.81
CA THR A 42 12.56 16.24 12.08
C THR A 42 11.81 15.86 10.81
N PRO A 43 10.63 16.44 10.54
CA PRO A 43 9.91 16.22 9.29
C PRO A 43 10.70 16.67 8.08
N ILE A 44 10.72 15.86 7.02
CA ILE A 44 11.34 16.20 5.74
C ILE A 44 10.27 16.53 4.72
N TRP A 45 9.34 15.58 4.50
CA TRP A 45 8.19 15.79 3.61
C TRP A 45 7.00 14.94 4.05
N LYS A 46 5.83 15.29 3.50
CA LYS A 46 4.57 14.57 3.66
C LYS A 46 3.83 14.53 2.34
N HIS A 47 3.39 13.34 1.95
CA HIS A 47 2.44 13.10 0.87
C HIS A 47 1.13 12.61 1.43
N THR A 48 -0.01 13.01 0.85
CA THR A 48 -1.34 12.61 1.31
C THR A 48 -2.17 12.10 0.14
N GLN A 49 -2.96 11.06 0.41
CA GLN A 49 -3.98 10.54 -0.50
C GLN A 49 -5.30 10.31 0.24
N PRO A 50 -6.46 10.50 -0.42
CA PRO A 50 -7.75 10.27 0.22
C PRO A 50 -7.94 8.79 0.55
N SER A 51 -8.67 8.51 1.63
CA SER A 51 -9.10 7.16 1.97
C SER A 51 -10.44 7.20 2.70
N ALA A 52 -11.42 6.52 2.13
CA ALA A 52 -12.74 6.30 2.73
C ALA A 52 -12.85 4.93 3.42
N TYR A 53 -11.78 4.12 3.38
CA TYR A 53 -11.79 2.78 3.96
C TYR A 53 -12.33 2.78 5.38
N ARG A 54 -13.20 1.81 5.66
CA ARG A 54 -13.72 1.51 6.99
C ARG A 54 -13.55 0.02 7.24
N ASP A 55 -12.80 -0.28 8.27
CA ASP A 55 -12.66 -1.66 8.73
C ASP A 55 -14.03 -2.14 9.24
N PRO A 56 -14.62 -3.17 8.64
CA PRO A 56 -15.94 -3.67 9.03
C PRO A 56 -15.98 -4.21 10.45
N TYR A 57 -14.84 -4.54 11.03
CA TYR A 57 -14.71 -5.06 12.40
C TYR A 57 -14.30 -3.98 13.41
N GLY A 58 -14.00 -2.77 12.94
CA GLY A 58 -13.65 -1.64 13.81
C GLY A 58 -12.25 -1.69 14.41
N TYR A 59 -11.36 -2.57 13.92
CA TYR A 59 -10.01 -2.68 14.49
C TYR A 59 -9.12 -1.51 14.10
N ASN A 60 -8.97 -1.23 12.80
CA ASN A 60 -8.07 -0.19 12.31
C ASN A 60 -8.36 0.20 10.85
N ASN A 61 -8.58 1.47 10.61
CA ASN A 61 -8.85 2.01 9.28
C ASN A 61 -7.60 2.42 8.49
N GLY A 62 -6.42 2.30 9.06
CA GLY A 62 -5.18 2.72 8.41
C GLY A 62 -4.56 1.64 7.54
N PRO A 63 -3.52 1.98 6.79
CA PRO A 63 -2.86 1.07 5.85
C PRO A 63 -2.11 -0.07 6.54
N ARG A 64 -1.91 -1.16 5.80
CA ARG A 64 -1.18 -2.36 6.21
C ARG A 64 0.19 -2.46 5.55
N CYS A 65 0.34 -1.77 4.43
CA CYS A 65 1.55 -1.80 3.62
C CYS A 65 2.71 -1.09 4.30
N THR A 66 3.81 -1.79 4.53
CA THR A 66 5.10 -1.17 4.87
C THR A 66 5.66 -0.47 3.62
N PRO A 67 6.12 0.79 3.69
CA PRO A 67 6.72 1.45 2.54
C PRO A 67 7.90 0.66 1.97
N LEU A 68 7.86 0.30 0.70
CA LEU A 68 8.99 -0.33 0.01
C LEU A 68 9.91 0.76 -0.56
N LEU A 69 11.20 0.66 -0.26
CA LEU A 69 12.22 1.60 -0.76
C LEU A 69 13.08 0.93 -1.83
N HIS A 70 13.19 1.53 -3.00
CA HIS A 70 14.06 1.06 -4.09
C HIS A 70 14.38 2.20 -5.07
N ASP A 71 15.64 2.33 -5.48
CA ASP A 71 16.11 3.30 -6.48
C ASP A 71 15.56 4.73 -6.29
N ASN A 72 15.74 5.27 -5.10
CA ASN A 72 15.25 6.59 -4.70
C ASN A 72 13.72 6.75 -4.82
N ARG A 73 12.95 5.65 -4.73
CA ARG A 73 11.50 5.64 -4.74
C ARG A 73 10.93 4.99 -3.49
N VAL A 74 9.76 5.49 -3.12
CA VAL A 74 8.93 4.91 -2.06
C VAL A 74 7.64 4.40 -2.70
N TYR A 75 7.34 3.13 -2.49
CA TYR A 75 6.09 2.52 -2.95
C TYR A 75 5.21 2.24 -1.75
N THR A 76 3.96 2.66 -1.84
CA THR A 76 2.93 2.42 -0.81
C THR A 76 1.67 1.89 -1.45
N PHE A 77 0.96 1.01 -0.73
CA PHE A 77 -0.28 0.42 -1.20
C PHE A 77 -1.36 0.63 -0.14
N GLY A 78 -2.29 1.54 -0.41
CA GLY A 78 -3.38 1.94 0.49
C GLY A 78 -4.46 0.88 0.63
N ALA A 79 -5.22 0.96 1.73
CA ALA A 79 -6.24 -0.02 2.08
C ALA A 79 -7.38 -0.15 1.04
N GLU A 80 -7.57 0.86 0.19
CA GLU A 80 -8.55 0.87 -0.92
C GLU A 80 -7.94 0.57 -2.28
N GLY A 81 -6.68 0.11 -2.34
CA GLY A 81 -6.04 -0.28 -3.59
C GLY A 81 -5.35 0.88 -4.34
N LEU A 82 -5.08 2.01 -3.69
CA LEU A 82 -4.23 3.04 -4.28
C LEU A 82 -2.77 2.66 -4.13
N LEU A 83 -2.13 2.29 -5.23
CA LEU A 83 -0.70 2.00 -5.32
C LEU A 83 0.02 3.25 -5.80
N SER A 84 0.89 3.79 -4.96
CA SER A 84 1.60 5.04 -5.21
C SER A 84 3.10 4.83 -5.26
N CYS A 85 3.77 5.52 -6.16
CA CYS A 85 5.22 5.66 -6.23
C CYS A 85 5.58 7.12 -6.03
N LEU A 86 6.38 7.39 -5.02
CA LEU A 86 6.84 8.72 -4.66
C LEU A 86 8.36 8.82 -4.82
N ASP A 87 8.85 10.00 -5.13
CA ASP A 87 10.27 10.32 -5.00
C ASP A 87 10.67 10.32 -3.52
N ALA A 88 11.71 9.58 -3.16
CA ALA A 88 12.11 9.41 -1.76
C ALA A 88 12.74 10.67 -1.14
N GLU A 89 13.25 11.60 -1.97
CA GLU A 89 13.84 12.84 -1.48
C GLU A 89 12.81 13.93 -1.21
N THR A 90 11.81 14.03 -2.09
CA THR A 90 10.87 15.16 -2.13
C THR A 90 9.46 14.82 -1.71
N GLY A 91 9.08 13.53 -1.76
CA GLY A 91 7.70 13.07 -1.55
C GLY A 91 6.78 13.36 -2.75
N GLN A 92 7.32 13.86 -3.87
CA GLN A 92 6.54 14.09 -5.08
C GLN A 92 6.01 12.76 -5.64
N GLN A 93 4.74 12.73 -6.00
CA GLN A 93 4.15 11.59 -6.67
C GLN A 93 4.69 11.46 -8.10
N LEU A 94 5.34 10.33 -8.38
CA LEU A 94 5.86 10.02 -9.70
C LEU A 94 4.80 9.34 -10.56
N TRP A 95 4.08 8.39 -9.97
CA TRP A 95 2.90 7.77 -10.55
C TRP A 95 1.99 7.19 -9.47
N GLN A 96 0.73 6.94 -9.83
CA GLN A 96 -0.24 6.29 -8.97
C GLN A 96 -1.17 5.42 -9.82
N ARG A 97 -1.64 4.31 -9.25
CA ARG A 97 -2.65 3.44 -9.84
C ARG A 97 -3.76 3.15 -8.83
N ASN A 98 -4.98 3.17 -9.30
CA ASN A 98 -6.13 2.72 -8.54
C ASN A 98 -6.45 1.28 -8.96
N THR A 99 -5.85 0.31 -8.27
CA THR A 99 -6.02 -1.09 -8.60
C THR A 99 -7.45 -1.58 -8.37
N ALA A 100 -8.20 -0.96 -7.45
CA ALA A 100 -9.60 -1.30 -7.22
C ALA A 100 -10.51 -0.85 -8.37
N ALA A 101 -10.13 0.19 -9.12
CA ALA A 101 -10.84 0.61 -10.33
C ALA A 101 -10.41 -0.19 -11.58
N GLU A 102 -9.20 -0.76 -11.56
CA GLU A 102 -8.64 -1.50 -12.70
C GLU A 102 -8.98 -2.99 -12.68
N PHE A 103 -9.13 -3.54 -11.50
CA PHE A 103 -9.38 -4.97 -11.28
C PHE A 103 -10.62 -5.16 -10.41
N GLU A 104 -11.37 -6.21 -10.68
CA GLU A 104 -12.45 -6.62 -9.80
C GLU A 104 -11.85 -7.28 -8.56
N ILE A 105 -11.74 -6.51 -7.48
CA ILE A 105 -11.18 -6.98 -6.21
C ILE A 105 -12.34 -7.41 -5.33
N PRO A 106 -12.45 -8.71 -4.95
CA PRO A 106 -13.44 -9.15 -3.99
C PRO A 106 -13.26 -8.44 -2.66
N GLY A 107 -14.36 -8.16 -1.96
CA GLY A 107 -14.31 -7.50 -0.66
C GLY A 107 -13.34 -8.23 0.28
N ALA A 108 -12.21 -7.59 0.58
CA ALA A 108 -11.19 -8.17 1.44
C ALA A 108 -11.51 -7.90 2.90
N PHE A 109 -11.26 -8.88 3.76
CA PHE A 109 -11.51 -8.82 5.19
C PHE A 109 -10.90 -7.59 5.85
N PHE A 110 -9.67 -7.23 5.48
CA PHE A 110 -8.93 -6.10 6.02
C PHE A 110 -8.55 -5.04 4.96
N GLY A 111 -9.27 -4.98 3.84
CA GLY A 111 -8.87 -4.17 2.71
C GLY A 111 -7.66 -4.74 1.97
N VAL A 112 -7.16 -4.02 0.99
CA VAL A 112 -5.93 -4.38 0.29
C VAL A 112 -4.74 -4.05 1.20
N GLY A 113 -3.84 -4.99 1.45
CA GLY A 113 -2.87 -4.81 2.52
C GLY A 113 -1.47 -5.37 2.26
N SER A 114 -1.19 -5.81 1.04
CA SER A 114 0.13 -6.37 0.75
C SER A 114 1.21 -5.28 0.70
N THR A 115 2.41 -5.64 1.14
CA THR A 115 3.61 -4.83 0.85
C THR A 115 4.15 -5.26 -0.52
N PRO A 116 4.36 -4.33 -1.45
CA PRO A 116 5.00 -4.64 -2.74
C PRO A 116 6.40 -5.24 -2.54
N LEU A 117 6.85 -6.01 -3.51
CA LEU A 117 8.17 -6.62 -3.53
C LEU A 117 8.92 -6.22 -4.80
N MET A 118 10.20 -5.90 -4.66
CA MET A 118 11.08 -5.69 -5.82
C MET A 118 11.83 -6.97 -6.14
N GLU A 119 11.63 -7.52 -7.34
CA GLU A 119 12.30 -8.74 -7.79
C GLU A 119 12.57 -8.70 -9.29
N GLY A 120 13.78 -9.05 -9.68
CA GLY A 120 14.21 -9.09 -11.09
C GLY A 120 13.93 -7.78 -11.86
N GLY A 121 14.08 -6.62 -11.21
CA GLY A 121 13.81 -5.31 -11.78
C GLY A 121 12.32 -4.99 -11.98
N LYS A 122 11.42 -5.74 -11.36
CA LYS A 122 9.97 -5.58 -11.45
C LYS A 122 9.38 -5.32 -10.05
N LEU A 123 8.37 -4.49 -9.99
CA LEU A 123 7.56 -4.28 -8.80
C LEU A 123 6.42 -5.31 -8.79
N LEU A 124 6.48 -6.27 -7.89
CA LEU A 124 5.46 -7.29 -7.71
C LEU A 124 4.46 -6.82 -6.66
N VAL A 125 3.19 -6.89 -6.97
CA VAL A 125 2.11 -6.45 -6.08
C VAL A 125 1.02 -7.52 -6.05
N MET A 126 0.65 -7.96 -4.85
CA MET A 126 -0.51 -8.82 -4.65
C MET A 126 -1.74 -7.93 -4.54
N VAL A 127 -2.50 -7.82 -5.62
CA VAL A 127 -3.73 -7.00 -5.65
C VAL A 127 -4.98 -7.81 -5.32
N GLY A 128 -4.93 -9.14 -5.50
CA GLY A 128 -6.07 -10.02 -5.25
C GLY A 128 -7.24 -9.79 -6.21
N GLY A 129 -6.97 -9.28 -7.41
CA GLY A 129 -7.98 -8.89 -8.38
C GLY A 129 -8.30 -9.93 -9.44
N GLN A 130 -9.41 -9.73 -10.12
CA GLN A 130 -9.89 -10.55 -11.24
C GLN A 130 -9.98 -9.73 -12.53
N PRO A 131 -9.90 -10.36 -13.72
CA PRO A 131 -9.48 -11.75 -13.94
C PRO A 131 -7.96 -11.90 -13.85
N ASP A 132 -7.50 -13.10 -13.44
CA ASP A 132 -6.06 -13.50 -13.45
C ASP A 132 -5.08 -12.46 -12.88
N ALA A 133 -5.49 -11.67 -11.89
CA ALA A 133 -4.74 -10.54 -11.36
C ALA A 133 -4.54 -10.62 -9.83
N THR A 134 -4.38 -11.82 -9.27
CA THR A 134 -3.98 -11.94 -7.86
C THR A 134 -2.62 -11.30 -7.63
N VAL A 135 -1.67 -11.54 -8.54
CA VAL A 135 -0.35 -10.89 -8.55
C VAL A 135 -0.13 -10.19 -9.87
N ILE A 136 0.31 -8.95 -9.81
CA ILE A 136 0.73 -8.18 -10.98
C ILE A 136 2.21 -7.79 -10.86
N ALA A 137 2.89 -7.77 -12.00
CA ALA A 137 4.24 -7.21 -12.10
C ALA A 137 4.19 -5.91 -12.89
N LEU A 138 4.83 -4.90 -12.35
CA LEU A 138 4.86 -3.56 -12.90
C LEU A 138 6.29 -3.13 -13.23
N ASP A 139 6.42 -2.29 -14.24
CA ASP A 139 7.61 -1.47 -14.39
C ASP A 139 7.68 -0.48 -13.21
N PRO A 140 8.73 -0.52 -12.38
CA PRO A 140 8.80 0.31 -11.18
C PRO A 140 8.89 1.81 -11.46
N LYS A 141 9.37 2.20 -12.65
CA LYS A 141 9.54 3.60 -13.03
C LYS A 141 8.25 4.24 -13.54
N THR A 142 7.42 3.46 -14.22
CA THR A 142 6.23 3.97 -14.91
C THR A 142 4.91 3.47 -14.34
N GLY A 143 4.94 2.44 -13.50
CA GLY A 143 3.74 1.77 -13.00
C GLY A 143 2.99 0.94 -14.05
N LYS A 144 3.51 0.80 -15.27
CA LYS A 144 2.86 0.01 -16.33
C LYS A 144 2.91 -1.48 -16.02
N THR A 145 1.82 -2.18 -16.27
CA THR A 145 1.76 -3.64 -16.13
C THR A 145 2.66 -4.31 -17.16
N LEU A 146 3.56 -5.16 -16.70
CA LEU A 146 4.40 -6.03 -17.49
C LEU A 146 3.75 -7.38 -17.71
N TRP A 147 3.16 -7.92 -16.67
CA TRP A 147 2.34 -9.13 -16.69
C TRP A 147 1.40 -9.17 -15.47
N GLN A 148 0.37 -9.96 -15.57
CA GLN A 148 -0.49 -10.35 -14.46
C GLN A 148 -0.65 -11.87 -14.48
N SER A 149 -0.82 -12.48 -13.34
CA SER A 149 -0.85 -13.93 -13.20
C SER A 149 -1.42 -14.35 -11.86
N VAL A 150 -1.72 -15.64 -11.83
CA VAL A 150 -2.33 -16.33 -10.70
C VAL A 150 -3.72 -15.77 -10.40
N GLY A 151 -4.67 -16.68 -10.40
CA GLY A 151 -6.07 -16.39 -10.14
C GLY A 151 -6.98 -17.06 -11.15
N GLU A 152 -8.24 -17.07 -10.86
CA GLU A 152 -9.28 -17.60 -11.73
C GLU A 152 -9.97 -16.44 -12.47
N LYS A 153 -10.43 -16.69 -13.70
CA LYS A 153 -11.19 -15.70 -14.47
C LYS A 153 -12.49 -15.31 -13.79
N ASN A 154 -13.11 -16.26 -13.11
CA ASN A 154 -14.39 -16.09 -12.42
C ASN A 154 -14.31 -16.76 -11.04
N TRP A 155 -13.56 -16.14 -10.14
CA TRP A 155 -13.46 -16.70 -8.80
C TRP A 155 -14.75 -16.46 -8.01
N THR A 156 -15.36 -17.55 -7.56
CA THR A 156 -16.61 -17.54 -6.81
C THR A 156 -16.39 -17.92 -5.34
N GLY A 157 -15.25 -17.65 -4.77
CA GLY A 157 -14.79 -18.07 -3.45
C GLY A 157 -15.91 -18.27 -2.42
N GLN A 158 -15.77 -19.28 -1.58
CA GLN A 158 -16.71 -19.53 -0.50
C GLN A 158 -16.48 -18.54 0.64
N PRO A 159 -17.54 -18.10 1.35
CA PRO A 159 -17.38 -17.32 2.56
C PRO A 159 -16.53 -18.09 3.58
N MET A 160 -15.48 -17.48 4.09
CA MET A 160 -14.69 -18.08 5.14
C MET A 160 -15.50 -18.08 6.44
N LEU A 161 -15.53 -19.22 7.14
CA LEU A 161 -16.22 -19.37 8.43
C LEU A 161 -17.72 -19.02 8.42
N GLY A 162 -18.36 -19.02 7.24
CA GLY A 162 -19.79 -18.72 7.12
C GLY A 162 -20.16 -17.25 7.30
N TRP A 163 -19.22 -16.36 7.26
CA TRP A 163 -19.46 -14.91 7.36
C TRP A 163 -19.92 -14.35 6.02
N PRO A 164 -21.09 -13.68 5.96
CA PRO A 164 -21.60 -13.13 4.70
C PRO A 164 -20.64 -12.09 4.13
N GLY A 165 -20.26 -12.28 2.88
CA GLY A 165 -19.39 -11.33 2.16
C GLY A 165 -17.89 -11.59 2.22
N GLU A 166 -17.44 -12.57 3.00
CA GLU A 166 -16.06 -13.04 2.96
C GLU A 166 -15.84 -14.02 1.83
N ARG A 167 -14.78 -13.81 1.07
CA ARG A 167 -14.32 -14.71 0.01
C ARG A 167 -12.85 -15.04 0.28
N THR A 168 -12.50 -16.28 0.18
CA THR A 168 -11.12 -16.78 0.32
C THR A 168 -10.42 -16.83 -1.01
#